data_a821dc80ecde96566bec277cc0b629dc
#
_entry.id   a821dc80ecde96566bec277cc0b629dc
#
_cell.length_a   1.000
_cell.length_b   1.000
_cell.length_c   1.000
_cell.angle_alpha   90.00
_cell.angle_beta   90.00
_cell.angle_gamma   90.00
#
_symmetry.space_group_name_H-M   'P 1'
#
loop_
_entity.id
_entity.type
_entity.pdbx_description
1 polymer ?
#
loop_
_entity_poly.entity_id
_entity_poly.type
_entity_poly.pdbx_seq_one_letter_code
_entity_poly.pdbx_strand_id
1 'polypeptide(L)'
;MKTMLEAKGISKIYNTGGNTFEALKDIHLQVKEGEFVGIMGPSGSGKTTLLNVLSTIDTASKGEILIDGKDIVKMNDDELALFRCNHLGFIFQDYNLLDTLTVRENIVLPLALSKVKAKEVESRVEAIAKKFGIDHILNQYPYEASGGQKQRCAASRAIVTNPSMIFGDEPTGALDSKSATDLLESMKTLNEKDLVTILMVTHDAFAASYCKRVVFIKDGKLYKELHRKEMTRKQFFQQIIDVMSSISGGATNELI
;
A
#
# COMPACT_ATOMS: atom_id res chain seq x y z
N MET A 1 -20.62 0.07 -7.29
CA MET A 1 -19.46 0.69 -6.64
C MET A 1 -18.55 1.24 -7.72
N LYS A 2 -18.02 2.44 -7.55
CA LYS A 2 -17.09 3.09 -8.47
C LYS A 2 -15.77 2.32 -8.53
N THR A 3 -15.16 2.23 -9.70
CA THR A 3 -13.79 1.72 -9.84
C THR A 3 -12.82 2.83 -9.43
N MET A 4 -11.97 2.57 -8.43
CA MET A 4 -10.96 3.50 -7.95
C MET A 4 -9.65 3.36 -8.73
N LEU A 5 -9.23 2.11 -8.99
CA LEU A 5 -8.05 1.81 -9.80
C LEU A 5 -8.42 0.78 -10.85
N GLU A 6 -8.01 1.02 -12.09
CA GLU A 6 -8.14 0.07 -13.19
C GLU A 6 -6.80 -0.02 -13.94
N ALA A 7 -6.20 -1.20 -13.95
CA ALA A 7 -4.99 -1.53 -14.69
C ALA A 7 -5.34 -2.50 -15.82
N LYS A 8 -4.93 -2.19 -17.07
CA LYS A 8 -5.23 -2.97 -18.27
C LYS A 8 -3.96 -3.29 -19.03
N GLY A 9 -3.61 -4.58 -19.12
CA GLY A 9 -2.49 -5.06 -19.92
C GLY A 9 -1.13 -4.54 -19.45
N ILE A 10 -0.97 -4.35 -18.13
CA ILE A 10 0.26 -3.77 -17.57
C ILE A 10 1.41 -4.74 -17.70
N SER A 11 2.45 -4.31 -18.39
CA SER A 11 3.76 -4.99 -18.43
C SER A 11 4.85 -4.05 -17.94
N LYS A 12 5.83 -4.59 -17.24
CA LYS A 12 7.05 -3.88 -16.82
C LYS A 12 8.28 -4.66 -17.21
N ILE A 13 9.13 -4.01 -18.00
CA ILE A 13 10.37 -4.58 -18.55
C ILE A 13 11.53 -3.73 -18.05
N TYR A 14 12.50 -4.37 -17.42
CA TYR A 14 13.77 -3.76 -17.03
C TYR A 14 14.87 -4.22 -17.99
N ASN A 15 15.66 -3.26 -18.47
CA ASN A 15 16.84 -3.51 -19.32
C ASN A 15 18.10 -3.20 -18.50
N THR A 16 18.90 -4.22 -18.19
CA THR A 16 20.14 -4.06 -17.42
C THR A 16 21.28 -4.76 -18.14
N GLY A 17 22.26 -3.99 -18.60
CA GLY A 17 23.50 -4.53 -19.19
C GLY A 17 23.30 -5.47 -20.38
N GLY A 18 22.29 -5.23 -21.24
CA GLY A 18 21.98 -6.06 -22.41
C GLY A 18 21.02 -7.23 -22.13
N ASN A 19 20.69 -7.49 -20.87
CA ASN A 19 19.67 -8.47 -20.49
C ASN A 19 18.33 -7.78 -20.27
N THR A 20 17.26 -8.38 -20.80
CA THR A 20 15.88 -7.92 -20.64
C THR A 20 15.17 -8.83 -19.64
N PHE A 21 14.59 -8.24 -18.60
CA PHE A 21 13.81 -8.96 -17.60
C PHE A 21 12.38 -8.40 -17.54
N GLU A 22 11.39 -9.22 -17.85
CA GLU A 22 9.97 -8.85 -17.77
C GLU A 22 9.43 -9.19 -16.38
N ALA A 23 9.34 -8.16 -15.52
CA ALA A 23 8.91 -8.28 -14.14
C ALA A 23 7.38 -8.39 -13.99
N LEU A 24 6.62 -7.77 -14.90
CA LEU A 24 5.16 -7.85 -14.96
C LEU A 24 4.73 -8.20 -16.39
N LYS A 25 3.76 -9.11 -16.51
CA LYS A 25 3.33 -9.71 -17.76
C LYS A 25 1.82 -9.64 -17.90
N ASP A 26 1.31 -8.67 -18.66
CA ASP A 26 -0.10 -8.53 -19.01
C ASP A 26 -1.04 -8.56 -17.79
N ILE A 27 -0.79 -7.69 -16.80
CA ILE A 27 -1.58 -7.60 -15.58
C ILE A 27 -2.88 -6.83 -15.83
N HIS A 28 -4.00 -7.44 -15.44
CA HIS A 28 -5.32 -6.83 -15.43
C HIS A 28 -5.86 -6.83 -14.00
N LEU A 29 -6.02 -5.66 -13.39
CA LEU A 29 -6.46 -5.51 -12.00
C LEU A 29 -7.43 -4.35 -11.87
N GLN A 30 -8.55 -4.57 -11.17
CA GLN A 30 -9.48 -3.51 -10.77
C GLN A 30 -9.59 -3.47 -9.26
N VAL A 31 -9.59 -2.27 -8.68
CA VAL A 31 -9.87 -2.02 -7.25
C VAL A 31 -11.06 -1.07 -7.16
N LYS A 32 -12.06 -1.45 -6.37
CA LYS A 32 -13.27 -0.63 -6.15
C LYS A 32 -13.05 0.36 -5.02
N GLU A 33 -13.77 1.47 -5.07
CA GLU A 33 -13.79 2.45 -3.98
C GLU A 33 -14.18 1.78 -2.65
N GLY A 34 -13.41 2.10 -1.58
CA GLY A 34 -13.59 1.50 -0.25
C GLY A 34 -13.21 0.02 -0.15
N GLU A 35 -12.48 -0.52 -1.14
CA GLU A 35 -11.94 -1.87 -1.06
C GLU A 35 -10.60 -1.89 -0.31
N PHE A 36 -10.37 -2.92 0.48
CA PHE A 36 -9.06 -3.23 1.06
C PHE A 36 -8.52 -4.48 0.38
N VAL A 37 -7.55 -4.32 -0.52
CA VAL A 37 -6.97 -5.38 -1.34
C VAL A 37 -5.55 -5.68 -0.87
N GLY A 38 -5.25 -6.95 -0.67
CA GLY A 38 -3.89 -7.47 -0.45
C GLY A 38 -3.32 -8.05 -1.74
N ILE A 39 -2.05 -7.77 -2.03
CA ILE A 39 -1.27 -8.45 -3.07
C ILE A 39 -0.26 -9.34 -2.39
N MET A 40 -0.30 -10.63 -2.67
CA MET A 40 0.59 -11.65 -2.11
C MET A 40 1.31 -12.45 -3.19
N GLY A 41 2.37 -13.14 -2.80
CA GLY A 41 3.13 -14.02 -3.69
C GLY A 41 4.55 -14.25 -3.18
N PRO A 42 5.29 -15.21 -3.76
CA PRO A 42 6.66 -15.51 -3.36
C PRO A 42 7.60 -14.32 -3.59
N SER A 43 8.80 -14.37 -3.02
CA SER A 43 9.85 -13.38 -3.29
C SER A 43 10.17 -13.37 -4.78
N GLY A 44 10.39 -12.18 -5.34
CA GLY A 44 10.69 -12.00 -6.77
C GLY A 44 9.50 -12.15 -7.72
N SER A 45 8.26 -12.37 -7.24
CA SER A 45 7.09 -12.54 -8.11
C SER A 45 6.60 -11.26 -8.79
N GLY A 46 7.13 -10.06 -8.44
CA GLY A 46 6.75 -8.78 -9.02
C GLY A 46 5.82 -7.92 -8.17
N LYS A 47 5.58 -8.25 -6.88
CA LYS A 47 4.67 -7.50 -5.99
C LYS A 47 5.02 -6.02 -5.84
N THR A 48 6.25 -5.74 -5.39
CA THR A 48 6.73 -4.36 -5.22
C THR A 48 6.80 -3.62 -6.56
N THR A 49 7.18 -4.31 -7.65
CA THR A 49 7.13 -3.73 -9.00
C THR A 49 5.71 -3.34 -9.38
N LEU A 50 4.72 -4.21 -9.11
CA LEU A 50 3.31 -3.91 -9.38
C LEU A 50 2.83 -2.73 -8.55
N LEU A 51 3.14 -2.71 -7.25
CA LEU A 51 2.80 -1.58 -6.37
C LEU A 51 3.39 -0.27 -6.90
N ASN A 52 4.69 -0.25 -7.23
CA ASN A 52 5.38 0.94 -7.70
C ASN A 52 4.79 1.47 -9.02
N VAL A 53 4.45 0.58 -9.94
CA VAL A 53 3.82 0.96 -11.22
C VAL A 53 2.41 1.50 -10.99
N LEU A 54 1.58 0.84 -10.17
CA LEU A 54 0.22 1.28 -9.88
C LEU A 54 0.18 2.59 -9.09
N SER A 55 1.18 2.83 -8.27
CA SER A 55 1.28 4.02 -7.41
C SER A 55 2.06 5.18 -8.04
N THR A 56 2.44 5.09 -9.31
CA THR A 56 3.19 6.11 -10.06
C THR A 56 4.63 6.38 -9.57
N ILE A 57 5.19 5.51 -8.72
CA ILE A 57 6.61 5.58 -8.31
C ILE A 57 7.50 5.12 -9.48
N ASP A 58 7.02 4.14 -10.24
CA ASP A 58 7.66 3.67 -11.47
C ASP A 58 6.65 3.72 -12.63
N THR A 59 7.12 3.69 -13.87
CA THR A 59 6.28 3.74 -15.07
C THR A 59 6.07 2.35 -15.66
N ALA A 60 4.85 2.06 -16.15
CA ALA A 60 4.59 0.86 -16.92
C ALA A 60 5.33 0.91 -18.26
N SER A 61 5.85 -0.24 -18.72
CA SER A 61 6.43 -0.34 -20.08
C SER A 61 5.32 -0.46 -21.14
N LYS A 62 4.14 -1.02 -20.75
CA LYS A 62 2.94 -1.15 -21.60
C LYS A 62 1.70 -1.15 -20.73
N GLY A 63 0.58 -0.83 -21.35
CA GLY A 63 -0.75 -0.88 -20.74
C GLY A 63 -1.28 0.48 -20.31
N GLU A 64 -2.44 0.48 -19.68
CA GLU A 64 -3.15 1.67 -19.21
C GLU A 64 -3.45 1.56 -17.72
N ILE A 65 -3.31 2.66 -16.98
CA ILE A 65 -3.66 2.73 -15.57
C ILE A 65 -4.54 3.96 -15.35
N LEU A 66 -5.74 3.70 -14.83
CA LEU A 66 -6.68 4.73 -14.44
C LEU A 66 -6.81 4.74 -12.91
N ILE A 67 -6.62 5.89 -12.28
CA ILE A 67 -6.91 6.09 -10.85
C ILE A 67 -7.93 7.20 -10.72
N ASP A 68 -9.05 6.91 -10.08
CA ASP A 68 -10.19 7.82 -9.97
C ASP A 68 -10.64 8.39 -11.34
N GLY A 69 -10.59 7.53 -12.38
CA GLY A 69 -10.93 7.88 -13.76
C GLY A 69 -9.87 8.70 -14.51
N LYS A 70 -8.73 9.02 -13.90
CA LYS A 70 -7.63 9.76 -14.53
C LYS A 70 -6.57 8.78 -15.06
N ASP A 71 -6.18 8.94 -16.32
CA ASP A 71 -5.14 8.14 -16.97
C ASP A 71 -3.76 8.66 -16.53
N ILE A 72 -3.12 7.94 -15.61
CA ILE A 72 -1.82 8.33 -15.06
C ILE A 72 -0.64 8.08 -16.00
N VAL A 73 -0.80 7.21 -17.02
CA VAL A 73 0.26 6.91 -17.98
C VAL A 73 0.48 8.08 -18.95
N LYS A 74 -0.55 8.90 -19.16
CA LYS A 74 -0.50 10.09 -20.05
C LYS A 74 -0.05 11.37 -19.35
N MET A 75 0.11 11.35 -18.02
CA MET A 75 0.55 12.51 -17.26
C MET A 75 2.05 12.73 -17.40
N ASN A 76 2.48 13.98 -17.49
CA ASN A 76 3.89 14.36 -17.37
C ASN A 76 4.35 14.32 -15.91
N ASP A 77 5.66 14.50 -15.66
CA ASP A 77 6.25 14.36 -14.32
C ASP A 77 5.66 15.35 -13.29
N ASP A 78 5.38 16.58 -13.68
CA ASP A 78 4.78 17.60 -12.81
C ASP A 78 3.34 17.24 -12.45
N GLU A 79 2.56 16.79 -13.44
CA GLU A 79 1.18 16.32 -13.23
C GLU A 79 1.15 15.08 -12.32
N LEU A 80 2.06 14.12 -12.53
CA LEU A 80 2.21 12.94 -11.66
C LEU A 80 2.60 13.32 -10.24
N ALA A 81 3.52 14.29 -10.06
CA ALA A 81 3.92 14.78 -8.75
C ALA A 81 2.74 15.40 -7.98
N LEU A 82 1.96 16.27 -8.65
CA LEU A 82 0.76 16.87 -8.09
C LEU A 82 -0.32 15.80 -7.81
N PHE A 83 -0.46 14.82 -8.71
CA PHE A 83 -1.42 13.75 -8.54
C PHE A 83 -1.08 12.88 -7.31
N ARG A 84 0.20 12.48 -7.16
CA ARG A 84 0.66 11.75 -5.96
C ARG A 84 0.36 12.53 -4.68
N CYS A 85 0.73 13.81 -4.66
CA CYS A 85 0.57 14.67 -3.49
C CYS A 85 -0.90 14.78 -3.03
N ASN A 86 -1.83 14.92 -3.98
CA ASN A 86 -3.23 15.22 -3.69
C ASN A 86 -4.15 13.99 -3.62
N HIS A 87 -3.78 12.87 -4.24
CA HIS A 87 -4.67 11.73 -4.42
C HIS A 87 -4.15 10.42 -3.83
N LEU A 88 -2.83 10.30 -3.57
CA LEU A 88 -2.24 9.06 -3.13
C LEU A 88 -1.58 9.19 -1.76
N GLY A 89 -1.72 8.15 -0.94
CA GLY A 89 -0.99 7.99 0.31
C GLY A 89 -0.05 6.78 0.23
N PHE A 90 1.11 6.87 0.88
CA PHE A 90 2.12 5.81 0.86
C PHE A 90 2.55 5.42 2.27
N ILE A 91 2.53 4.12 2.54
CA ILE A 91 3.03 3.51 3.79
C ILE A 91 4.10 2.50 3.39
N PHE A 92 5.36 2.77 3.74
CA PHE A 92 6.51 1.91 3.43
C PHE A 92 6.95 1.10 4.64
N GLN A 93 7.65 -0.01 4.40
CA GLN A 93 8.24 -0.84 5.44
C GLN A 93 9.26 -0.06 6.30
N ASP A 94 10.12 0.74 5.67
CA ASP A 94 11.18 1.51 6.32
C ASP A 94 10.72 2.90 6.81
N TYR A 95 9.41 3.09 7.00
CA TYR A 95 8.76 4.31 7.46
C TYR A 95 8.98 5.54 6.56
N ASN A 96 10.17 5.73 6.01
CA ASN A 96 10.60 6.89 5.20
C ASN A 96 10.26 8.23 5.88
N LEU A 97 10.48 8.31 7.20
CA LEU A 97 10.36 9.56 7.95
C LEU A 97 11.62 10.40 7.79
N LEU A 98 11.46 11.71 7.84
CA LEU A 98 12.58 12.65 7.88
C LEU A 98 13.03 12.83 9.34
N ASP A 99 14.21 12.34 9.67
CA ASP A 99 14.74 12.35 11.04
C ASP A 99 15.05 13.77 11.57
N THR A 100 15.17 14.74 10.65
CA THR A 100 15.36 16.16 10.97
C THR A 100 14.07 16.89 11.31
N LEU A 101 12.92 16.26 11.12
CA LEU A 101 11.60 16.78 11.42
C LEU A 101 10.98 16.02 12.58
N THR A 102 10.22 16.71 13.43
CA THR A 102 9.40 16.08 14.47
C THR A 102 8.30 15.19 13.85
N VAL A 103 7.65 14.36 14.67
CA VAL A 103 6.47 13.56 14.27
C VAL A 103 5.39 14.47 13.68
N ARG A 104 5.11 15.62 14.33
CA ARG A 104 4.17 16.63 13.83
C ARG A 104 4.55 17.13 12.44
N GLU A 105 5.78 17.56 12.27
CA GLU A 105 6.28 18.13 11.00
C GLU A 105 6.28 17.08 9.87
N ASN A 106 6.61 15.82 10.17
CA ASN A 106 6.47 14.73 9.20
C ASN A 106 5.01 14.57 8.72
N ILE A 107 4.03 14.69 9.62
CA ILE A 107 2.60 14.61 9.27
C ILE A 107 2.13 15.87 8.52
N VAL A 108 2.65 17.05 8.86
CA VAL A 108 2.33 18.32 8.21
C VAL A 108 2.81 18.38 6.76
N LEU A 109 3.94 17.73 6.47
CA LEU A 109 4.64 17.86 5.18
C LEU A 109 3.72 17.70 3.94
N PRO A 110 2.92 16.66 3.78
CA PRO A 110 2.03 16.53 2.63
C PRO A 110 0.92 17.59 2.60
N LEU A 111 0.46 18.10 3.74
CA LEU A 111 -0.52 19.20 3.79
C LEU A 111 0.08 20.50 3.26
N ALA A 112 1.35 20.77 3.60
CA ALA A 112 2.07 21.94 3.10
C ALA A 112 2.28 21.87 1.58
N LEU A 113 2.66 20.70 1.06
CA LEU A 113 2.83 20.46 -0.37
C LEU A 113 1.49 20.58 -1.14
N SER A 114 0.39 20.14 -0.55
CA SER A 114 -0.97 20.24 -1.10
C SER A 114 -1.58 21.66 -0.93
N LYS A 115 -0.82 22.61 -0.37
CA LYS A 115 -1.25 24.01 -0.14
C LYS A 115 -2.53 24.10 0.70
N VAL A 116 -2.71 23.22 1.67
CA VAL A 116 -3.82 23.27 2.63
C VAL A 116 -3.72 24.55 3.46
N LYS A 117 -4.85 25.18 3.73
CA LYS A 117 -4.90 26.45 4.48
C LYS A 117 -4.34 26.25 5.90
N ALA A 118 -3.45 27.14 6.34
CA ALA A 118 -2.76 27.03 7.64
C ALA A 118 -3.72 26.80 8.83
N LYS A 119 -4.91 27.41 8.81
CA LYS A 119 -5.94 27.23 9.85
C LYS A 119 -6.51 25.80 9.95
N GLU A 120 -6.35 24.98 8.92
CA GLU A 120 -6.87 23.61 8.88
C GLU A 120 -5.77 22.58 9.21
N VAL A 121 -4.49 22.95 9.06
CA VAL A 121 -3.36 22.03 9.22
C VAL A 121 -3.34 21.43 10.61
N GLU A 122 -3.37 22.26 11.65
CA GLU A 122 -3.25 21.80 13.03
C GLU A 122 -4.38 20.85 13.42
N SER A 123 -5.63 21.20 13.11
CA SER A 123 -6.78 20.34 13.43
C SER A 123 -6.73 18.98 12.71
N ARG A 124 -6.22 18.92 11.47
CA ARG A 124 -6.06 17.67 10.74
C ARG A 124 -4.97 16.81 11.35
N VAL A 125 -3.82 17.41 11.71
CA VAL A 125 -2.71 16.71 12.35
C VAL A 125 -3.12 16.13 13.69
N GLU A 126 -3.78 16.90 14.56
CA GLU A 126 -4.26 16.41 15.85
C GLU A 126 -5.28 15.29 15.70
N ALA A 127 -6.24 15.43 14.78
CA ALA A 127 -7.26 14.42 14.55
C ALA A 127 -6.65 13.08 14.08
N ILE A 128 -5.71 13.11 13.13
CA ILE A 128 -5.08 11.89 12.63
C ILE A 128 -4.13 11.28 13.66
N ALA A 129 -3.38 12.10 14.40
CA ALA A 129 -2.48 11.63 15.45
C ALA A 129 -3.24 10.91 16.57
N LYS A 130 -4.38 11.44 17.00
CA LYS A 130 -5.29 10.77 17.96
C LYS A 130 -5.82 9.45 17.39
N LYS A 131 -6.21 9.41 16.12
CA LYS A 131 -6.72 8.20 15.47
C LYS A 131 -5.69 7.07 15.44
N PHE A 132 -4.40 7.40 15.33
CA PHE A 132 -3.29 6.45 15.39
C PHE A 132 -2.64 6.32 16.78
N GLY A 133 -3.14 7.03 17.81
CA GLY A 133 -2.62 6.96 19.18
C GLY A 133 -1.17 7.45 19.31
N ILE A 134 -0.79 8.48 18.56
CA ILE A 134 0.54 9.11 18.57
C ILE A 134 0.52 10.61 18.91
N ASP A 135 -0.61 11.13 19.36
CA ASP A 135 -0.77 12.54 19.74
C ASP A 135 0.16 12.97 20.87
N HIS A 136 0.50 12.04 21.78
CA HIS A 136 1.42 12.28 22.90
C HIS A 136 2.89 12.40 22.49
N ILE A 137 3.28 12.02 21.26
CA ILE A 137 4.67 12.08 20.76
C ILE A 137 4.87 13.11 19.63
N LEU A 138 3.89 13.95 19.34
CA LEU A 138 3.93 14.88 18.21
C LEU A 138 5.18 15.79 18.18
N ASN A 139 5.73 16.12 19.34
CA ASN A 139 6.90 16.99 19.46
C ASN A 139 8.23 16.22 19.53
N GLN A 140 8.20 14.88 19.48
CA GLN A 140 9.39 14.05 19.43
C GLN A 140 9.92 13.91 18.01
N TYR A 141 11.21 13.62 17.89
CA TYR A 141 11.82 13.26 16.62
C TYR A 141 11.68 11.74 16.36
N PRO A 142 11.74 11.29 15.09
CA PRO A 142 11.63 9.87 14.77
C PRO A 142 12.60 8.96 15.51
N TYR A 143 13.83 9.41 15.76
CA TYR A 143 14.82 8.62 16.49
C TYR A 143 14.48 8.41 17.99
N GLU A 144 13.57 9.20 18.56
CA GLU A 144 13.06 9.07 19.94
C GLU A 144 11.85 8.13 20.04
N ALA A 145 11.24 7.79 18.90
CA ALA A 145 10.03 7.00 18.81
C ALA A 145 10.32 5.50 18.58
N SER A 146 9.48 4.62 19.14
CA SER A 146 9.52 3.18 18.85
C SER A 146 9.18 2.88 17.38
N GLY A 147 9.57 1.68 16.88
CA GLY A 147 9.24 1.25 15.51
C GLY A 147 7.75 1.34 15.20
N GLY A 148 6.89 0.88 16.12
CA GLY A 148 5.44 0.98 15.98
C GLY A 148 4.93 2.43 15.95
N GLN A 149 5.52 3.33 16.73
CA GLN A 149 5.19 4.76 16.70
C GLN A 149 5.64 5.41 15.39
N LYS A 150 6.84 5.10 14.89
CA LYS A 150 7.32 5.54 13.58
C LYS A 150 6.37 5.12 12.46
N GLN A 151 5.93 3.86 12.46
CA GLN A 151 5.02 3.35 11.44
C GLN A 151 3.64 4.01 11.51
N ARG A 152 3.11 4.26 12.71
CA ARG A 152 1.87 5.02 12.87
C ARG A 152 2.02 6.48 12.46
N CYS A 153 3.18 7.09 12.64
CA CYS A 153 3.50 8.41 12.08
C CYS A 153 3.50 8.37 10.54
N ALA A 154 4.16 7.39 9.92
CA ALA A 154 4.16 7.21 8.47
C ALA A 154 2.75 7.00 7.91
N ALA A 155 1.93 6.19 8.59
CA ALA A 155 0.52 6.00 8.24
C ALA A 155 -0.30 7.29 8.39
N SER A 156 -0.10 8.04 9.47
CA SER A 156 -0.74 9.35 9.69
C SER A 156 -0.38 10.34 8.57
N ARG A 157 0.90 10.41 8.20
CA ARG A 157 1.39 11.23 7.07
C ARG A 157 0.73 10.82 5.75
N ALA A 158 0.57 9.53 5.50
CA ALA A 158 -0.04 9.03 4.27
C ALA A 158 -1.51 9.40 4.12
N ILE A 159 -2.23 9.62 5.23
CA ILE A 159 -3.70 9.74 5.26
C ILE A 159 -4.18 11.17 5.49
N VAL A 160 -3.33 12.02 6.07
CA VAL A 160 -3.71 13.38 6.54
C VAL A 160 -4.28 14.28 5.43
N THR A 161 -3.93 14.05 4.17
CA THR A 161 -4.46 14.75 2.99
C THR A 161 -5.83 14.23 2.54
N ASN A 162 -6.37 13.17 3.16
CA ASN A 162 -7.55 12.42 2.70
C ASN A 162 -7.39 11.92 1.26
N PRO A 163 -6.38 11.09 0.99
CA PRO A 163 -6.10 10.60 -0.37
C PRO A 163 -7.24 9.70 -0.88
N SER A 164 -7.39 9.63 -2.21
CA SER A 164 -8.35 8.73 -2.86
C SER A 164 -7.97 7.25 -2.66
N MET A 165 -6.65 6.99 -2.56
CA MET A 165 -6.14 5.62 -2.41
C MET A 165 -4.84 5.60 -1.60
N ILE A 166 -4.68 4.55 -0.78
CA ILE A 166 -3.46 4.28 -0.01
C ILE A 166 -2.78 3.04 -0.57
N PHE A 167 -1.47 3.17 -0.78
CA PHE A 167 -0.58 2.07 -1.14
C PHE A 167 0.31 1.72 0.06
N GLY A 168 0.35 0.44 0.43
CA GLY A 168 1.21 -0.09 1.49
C GLY A 168 2.20 -1.10 0.93
N ASP A 169 3.50 -0.85 1.11
CA ASP A 169 4.55 -1.82 0.77
C ASP A 169 5.08 -2.44 2.06
N GLU A 170 4.66 -3.67 2.35
CA GLU A 170 5.04 -4.43 3.55
C GLU A 170 4.91 -3.61 4.86
N PRO A 171 3.78 -2.94 5.12
CA PRO A 171 3.67 -1.93 6.18
C PRO A 171 3.89 -2.47 7.60
N THR A 172 3.89 -3.79 7.77
CA THR A 172 4.13 -4.47 9.04
C THR A 172 5.48 -5.17 9.12
N GLY A 173 6.27 -5.17 8.04
CA GLY A 173 7.48 -5.99 7.92
C GLY A 173 8.59 -5.69 8.95
N ALA A 174 8.65 -4.46 9.47
CA ALA A 174 9.63 -4.05 10.47
C ALA A 174 9.05 -3.97 11.91
N LEU A 175 7.83 -4.48 12.15
CA LEU A 175 7.11 -4.33 13.41
C LEU A 175 7.08 -5.63 14.23
N ASP A 176 7.05 -5.49 15.55
CA ASP A 176 6.64 -6.57 16.44
C ASP A 176 5.14 -6.90 16.26
N SER A 177 4.73 -8.09 16.72
CA SER A 177 3.36 -8.60 16.52
C SER A 177 2.26 -7.68 17.07
N LYS A 178 2.52 -6.99 18.20
CA LYS A 178 1.56 -6.07 18.80
C LYS A 178 1.42 -4.81 17.95
N SER A 179 2.53 -4.18 17.60
CA SER A 179 2.56 -2.98 16.76
C SER A 179 1.97 -3.23 15.37
N ALA A 180 2.23 -4.41 14.79
CA ALA A 180 1.62 -4.85 13.53
C ALA A 180 0.10 -4.97 13.64
N THR A 181 -0.40 -5.59 14.71
CA THR A 181 -1.83 -5.71 14.98
C THR A 181 -2.48 -4.33 15.13
N ASP A 182 -1.91 -3.44 15.93
CA ASP A 182 -2.43 -2.08 16.16
C ASP A 182 -2.52 -1.26 14.86
N LEU A 183 -1.50 -1.36 14.00
CA LEU A 183 -1.50 -0.71 12.68
C LEU A 183 -2.62 -1.28 11.78
N LEU A 184 -2.71 -2.60 11.67
CA LEU A 184 -3.68 -3.28 10.80
C LEU A 184 -5.13 -3.01 11.25
N GLU A 185 -5.40 -2.98 12.55
CA GLU A 185 -6.72 -2.60 13.09
C GLU A 185 -7.04 -1.12 12.79
N SER A 186 -6.03 -0.24 12.83
CA SER A 186 -6.20 1.16 12.44
C SER A 186 -6.52 1.29 10.94
N MET A 187 -5.78 0.58 10.06
CA MET A 187 -6.04 0.55 8.61
C MET A 187 -7.42 -0.04 8.30
N LYS A 188 -7.81 -1.12 8.96
CA LYS A 188 -9.14 -1.71 8.84
C LYS A 188 -10.23 -0.73 9.25
N THR A 189 -10.05 -0.03 10.37
CA THR A 189 -11.00 0.98 10.85
C THR A 189 -11.18 2.12 9.85
N LEU A 190 -10.09 2.61 9.25
CA LEU A 190 -10.13 3.60 8.17
C LEU A 190 -10.90 3.08 6.94
N ASN A 191 -10.65 1.83 6.55
CA ASN A 191 -11.34 1.24 5.41
C ASN A 191 -12.85 1.03 5.68
N GLU A 192 -13.22 0.56 6.87
CA GLU A 192 -14.61 0.23 7.21
C GLU A 192 -15.45 1.46 7.54
N LYS A 193 -14.88 2.47 8.25
CA LYS A 193 -15.61 3.65 8.72
C LYS A 193 -15.49 4.84 7.77
N ASP A 194 -14.29 5.07 7.22
CA ASP A 194 -14.01 6.23 6.37
C ASP A 194 -14.00 5.87 4.89
N LEU A 195 -14.26 4.61 4.53
CA LEU A 195 -14.30 4.07 3.16
C LEU A 195 -13.01 4.32 2.37
N VAL A 196 -11.87 4.42 3.05
CA VAL A 196 -10.57 4.61 2.41
C VAL A 196 -10.23 3.38 1.58
N THR A 197 -9.87 3.57 0.31
CA THR A 197 -9.40 2.50 -0.57
C THR A 197 -7.94 2.17 -0.27
N ILE A 198 -7.63 0.90 -0.02
CA ILE A 198 -6.28 0.47 0.36
C ILE A 198 -5.82 -0.68 -0.52
N LEU A 199 -4.62 -0.57 -1.08
CA LEU A 199 -3.92 -1.67 -1.74
C LEU A 199 -2.60 -1.91 -1.01
N MET A 200 -2.46 -3.10 -0.44
CA MET A 200 -1.32 -3.48 0.40
C MET A 200 -0.59 -4.67 -0.19
N VAL A 201 0.71 -4.51 -0.42
CA VAL A 201 1.60 -5.64 -0.71
C VAL A 201 2.10 -6.22 0.60
N THR A 202 2.04 -7.54 0.74
CA THR A 202 2.63 -8.25 1.88
C THR A 202 2.92 -9.71 1.53
N HIS A 203 3.91 -10.30 2.20
CA HIS A 203 4.14 -11.74 2.21
C HIS A 203 3.57 -12.40 3.47
N ASP A 204 3.10 -11.60 4.43
CA ASP A 204 2.51 -12.09 5.68
C ASP A 204 1.01 -12.37 5.51
N ALA A 205 0.62 -13.64 5.68
CA ALA A 205 -0.77 -14.07 5.62
C ALA A 205 -1.63 -13.47 6.76
N PHE A 206 -1.01 -13.15 7.91
CA PHE A 206 -1.72 -12.49 9.00
C PHE A 206 -2.14 -11.07 8.59
N ALA A 207 -1.22 -10.29 8.02
CA ALA A 207 -1.53 -8.96 7.50
C ALA A 207 -2.58 -9.03 6.37
N ALA A 208 -2.42 -9.95 5.41
CA ALA A 208 -3.36 -10.15 4.32
C ALA A 208 -4.77 -10.55 4.78
N SER A 209 -4.90 -11.23 5.93
CA SER A 209 -6.20 -11.62 6.49
C SER A 209 -7.11 -10.46 6.89
N TYR A 210 -6.56 -9.25 7.02
CA TYR A 210 -7.33 -8.01 7.26
C TYR A 210 -8.01 -7.49 5.99
N CYS A 211 -7.53 -7.88 4.82
CA CYS A 211 -8.08 -7.44 3.54
C CYS A 211 -9.47 -8.05 3.27
N LYS A 212 -10.25 -7.39 2.42
CA LYS A 212 -11.51 -7.91 1.88
C LYS A 212 -11.29 -8.88 0.72
N ARG A 213 -10.18 -8.68 -0.02
CA ARG A 213 -9.74 -9.50 -1.15
C ARG A 213 -8.22 -9.62 -1.15
N VAL A 214 -7.73 -10.79 -1.52
CA VAL A 214 -6.30 -11.04 -1.73
C VAL A 214 -6.08 -11.52 -3.15
N VAL A 215 -5.17 -10.87 -3.85
CA VAL A 215 -4.71 -11.21 -5.20
C VAL A 215 -3.32 -11.80 -5.11
N PHE A 216 -3.14 -12.99 -5.66
CA PHE A 216 -1.84 -13.66 -5.68
C PHE A 216 -1.15 -13.41 -7.01
N ILE A 217 0.14 -13.05 -6.94
CA ILE A 217 1.00 -12.87 -8.09
C ILE A 217 2.11 -13.94 -8.09
N LYS A 218 2.35 -14.56 -9.23
CA LYS A 218 3.42 -15.53 -9.47
C LYS A 218 4.07 -15.26 -10.82
N ASP A 219 5.39 -15.21 -10.87
CA ASP A 219 6.20 -15.04 -12.11
C ASP A 219 5.76 -13.85 -13.00
N GLY A 220 5.38 -12.75 -12.34
CA GLY A 220 4.92 -11.52 -12.98
C GLY A 220 3.48 -11.55 -13.51
N LYS A 221 2.68 -12.57 -13.18
CA LYS A 221 1.27 -12.71 -13.59
C LYS A 221 0.34 -12.83 -12.39
N LEU A 222 -0.91 -12.38 -12.55
CA LEU A 222 -1.94 -12.70 -11.57
C LEU A 222 -2.23 -14.20 -11.63
N TYR A 223 -2.20 -14.85 -10.47
CA TYR A 223 -2.36 -16.29 -10.34
C TYR A 223 -3.74 -16.69 -9.85
N LYS A 224 -4.21 -16.06 -8.75
CA LYS A 224 -5.47 -16.39 -8.10
C LYS A 224 -5.98 -15.22 -7.28
N GLU A 225 -7.29 -15.16 -7.08
CA GLU A 225 -7.94 -14.22 -6.17
C GLU A 225 -8.74 -14.96 -5.10
N LEU A 226 -8.70 -14.45 -3.87
CA LEU A 226 -9.56 -14.86 -2.76
C LEU A 226 -10.36 -13.68 -2.25
N HIS A 227 -11.65 -13.90 -1.98
CA HIS A 227 -12.54 -12.92 -1.37
C HIS A 227 -12.97 -13.39 0.01
N ARG A 228 -12.82 -12.54 1.03
CA ARG A 228 -13.21 -12.88 2.41
C ARG A 228 -14.71 -13.10 2.57
N LYS A 229 -15.55 -12.33 1.86
CA LYS A 229 -17.02 -12.39 1.97
C LYS A 229 -17.46 -12.44 3.45
N GLU A 230 -18.29 -13.43 3.81
CA GLU A 230 -18.83 -13.66 5.18
C GLU A 230 -17.88 -14.45 6.09
N MET A 231 -16.69 -14.81 5.61
CA MET A 231 -15.72 -15.56 6.41
C MET A 231 -15.15 -14.72 7.56
N THR A 232 -14.93 -15.38 8.69
CA THR A 232 -14.12 -14.80 9.76
C THR A 232 -12.69 -14.60 9.28
N ARG A 233 -11.95 -13.67 9.91
CA ARG A 233 -10.54 -13.45 9.60
C ARG A 233 -9.70 -14.73 9.73
N LYS A 234 -10.00 -15.58 10.74
CA LYS A 234 -9.30 -16.86 10.94
C LYS A 234 -9.50 -17.83 9.77
N GLN A 235 -10.73 -17.95 9.28
CA GLN A 235 -11.04 -18.80 8.13
C GLN A 235 -10.35 -18.28 6.85
N PHE A 236 -10.38 -16.97 6.65
CA PHE A 236 -9.73 -16.35 5.50
C PHE A 236 -8.21 -16.50 5.56
N PHE A 237 -7.59 -16.32 6.73
CA PHE A 237 -6.17 -16.59 6.97
C PHE A 237 -5.78 -18.02 6.55
N GLN A 238 -6.57 -19.03 6.95
CA GLN A 238 -6.29 -20.41 6.56
C GLN A 238 -6.31 -20.61 5.04
N GLN A 239 -7.32 -20.04 4.36
CA GLN A 239 -7.38 -20.11 2.89
C GLN A 239 -6.18 -19.45 2.21
N ILE A 240 -5.70 -18.32 2.77
CA ILE A 240 -4.51 -17.63 2.27
C ILE A 240 -3.28 -18.54 2.39
N ILE A 241 -3.09 -19.20 3.54
CA ILE A 241 -1.99 -20.16 3.76
C ILE A 241 -2.06 -21.31 2.77
N ASP A 242 -3.24 -21.90 2.55
CA ASP A 242 -3.44 -23.00 1.63
C ASP A 242 -3.02 -22.63 0.19
N VAL A 243 -3.38 -21.42 -0.26
CA VAL A 243 -2.97 -20.94 -1.58
C VAL A 243 -1.47 -20.67 -1.64
N MET A 244 -0.89 -20.03 -0.61
CA MET A 244 0.57 -19.78 -0.56
C MET A 244 1.37 -21.08 -0.60
N SER A 245 0.93 -22.09 0.14
CA SER A 245 1.55 -23.43 0.11
C SER A 245 1.48 -24.07 -1.28
N SER A 246 0.37 -23.93 -1.99
CA SER A 246 0.21 -24.44 -3.36
C SER A 246 1.11 -23.71 -4.37
N ILE A 247 1.33 -22.41 -4.18
CA ILE A 247 2.22 -21.62 -5.05
C ILE A 247 3.68 -22.01 -4.84
N SER A 248 4.09 -22.25 -3.59
CA SER A 248 5.46 -22.61 -3.22
C SER A 248 5.78 -24.10 -3.45
N GLY A 249 4.81 -25.00 -3.28
CA GLY A 249 4.99 -26.46 -3.41
C GLY A 249 5.14 -26.95 -4.86
N GLY A 250 4.79 -26.14 -5.87
CA GLY A 250 5.05 -26.46 -7.28
C GLY A 250 6.53 -26.45 -7.67
N ALA A 251 7.40 -25.90 -6.82
CA ALA A 251 8.84 -25.87 -7.06
C ALA A 251 9.59 -27.13 -6.51
N THR A 252 8.92 -27.95 -5.68
CA THR A 252 9.55 -29.12 -5.04
C THR A 252 9.30 -30.46 -5.77
N ASN A 253 8.41 -30.50 -6.75
CA ASN A 253 8.13 -31.74 -7.51
C ASN A 253 9.01 -31.94 -8.77
N GLU A 254 9.93 -31.03 -9.06
CA GLU A 254 10.91 -31.21 -10.18
C GLU A 254 12.33 -31.59 -9.71
N LEU A 255 12.52 -31.85 -8.40
CA LEU A 255 13.82 -32.20 -7.82
C LEU A 255 13.83 -33.52 -7.01
N ILE A 256 12.95 -34.50 -7.36
CA ILE A 256 13.07 -35.89 -6.88
C ILE A 256 13.07 -36.84 -8.07
#